data_75c5fc1eebcc0ded64630e21b0509916
#
_entry.id   75c5fc1eebcc0ded64630e21b0509916
#
_cell.length_a   1.000
_cell.length_b   1.000
_cell.length_c   1.000
_cell.angle_alpha   90.00
_cell.angle_beta   90.00
_cell.angle_gamma   90.00
#
_symmetry.space_group_name_H-M   'P 1'
#
loop_
_entity.id
_entity.type
_entity.pdbx_description
1 polymer ?
#
loop_
_entity_poly.entity_id
_entity_poly.type
_entity_poly.pdbx_seq_one_letter_code
_entity_poly.pdbx_strand_id
1 'polypeptide(L)'
;MTATAAPLSVLGDAIPETGAPAPDRLLSGSPVFTTWNSYESTNGKRFAGIWRSTPGAWRIAYDEWEYCEILEGESVVAHADGRSWTLKPGDRFVIEPGFEGSWTVVATTTKRYVVVLD
;
A
#
# COMPACT_ATOMS: atom_id res chain seq x y z
N MET A 1 26.06 -2.77 16.19
CA MET A 1 25.16 -3.27 15.15
C MET A 1 25.78 -3.02 13.79
N THR A 2 25.75 -4.00 12.92
CA THR A 2 26.31 -3.90 11.57
C THR A 2 25.19 -3.62 10.58
N ALA A 3 25.37 -2.58 9.77
CA ALA A 3 24.43 -2.31 8.68
C ALA A 3 24.49 -3.40 7.63
N THR A 4 23.40 -3.63 6.93
CA THR A 4 23.31 -4.66 5.93
C THR A 4 22.67 -4.12 4.64
N ALA A 5 22.73 -4.93 3.60
CA ALA A 5 21.94 -4.72 2.37
C ALA A 5 21.08 -5.98 2.19
N ALA A 6 19.84 -5.77 1.80
CA ALA A 6 18.89 -6.87 1.63
C ALA A 6 18.24 -6.75 0.26
N PRO A 7 18.35 -7.76 -0.62
CA PRO A 7 17.60 -7.77 -1.86
C PRO A 7 16.12 -7.98 -1.57
N LEU A 8 15.25 -7.30 -2.33
CA LEU A 8 13.81 -7.45 -2.22
C LEU A 8 13.32 -8.23 -3.43
N SER A 9 12.63 -9.34 -3.17
CA SER A 9 12.09 -10.12 -4.27
C SER A 9 10.75 -9.54 -4.74
N VAL A 10 10.39 -9.81 -5.98
CA VAL A 10 9.15 -9.33 -6.60
C VAL A 10 8.07 -10.21 -6.08
N LEU A 11 7.51 -10.79 -5.71
CA LEU A 11 6.45 -11.64 -5.18
C LEU A 11 7.01 -12.72 -4.26
N GLY A 12 7.84 -12.53 -3.61
CA GLY A 12 8.11 -13.40 -3.01
C GLY A 12 8.58 -14.47 -2.19
N ASP A 13 9.68 -14.33 -1.58
CA ASP A 13 10.08 -15.30 -0.58
C ASP A 13 9.30 -15.10 0.72
N ALA A 14 8.53 -14.02 0.81
CA ALA A 14 7.71 -13.76 1.97
C ALA A 14 6.43 -14.61 1.94
N ILE A 15 5.99 -15.04 3.11
CA ILE A 15 4.71 -15.72 3.25
C ILE A 15 3.61 -14.66 3.14
N PRO A 16 2.67 -14.81 2.18
CA PRO A 16 1.61 -13.81 2.03
C PRO A 16 0.65 -13.81 3.21
N GLU A 17 0.26 -12.59 3.59
CA GLU A 17 -0.80 -12.38 4.58
C GLU A 17 -2.00 -11.78 3.86
N THR A 18 -3.20 -12.25 4.20
CA THR A 18 -4.45 -11.73 3.66
C THR A 18 -5.14 -10.84 4.67
N GLY A 19 -5.90 -9.88 4.16
CA GLY A 19 -6.65 -8.95 4.99
C GLY A 19 -7.72 -8.24 4.20
N ALA A 20 -8.34 -7.28 4.84
CA ALA A 20 -9.39 -6.46 4.26
C ALA A 20 -9.46 -5.13 5.01
N PRO A 21 -10.10 -4.09 4.44
CA PRO A 21 -10.33 -2.87 5.20
C PRO A 21 -11.18 -3.13 6.44
N ALA A 22 -10.95 -2.37 7.49
CA ALA A 22 -11.83 -2.41 8.65
C ALA A 22 -13.26 -2.09 8.20
N PRO A 23 -14.28 -2.79 8.74
CA PRO A 23 -15.67 -2.61 8.29
C PRO A 23 -16.16 -1.17 8.34
N ASP A 24 -15.73 -0.39 9.33
CA ASP A 24 -16.10 1.02 9.47
C ASP A 24 -15.41 1.94 8.47
N ARG A 25 -14.39 1.46 7.76
CA ARG A 25 -13.68 2.20 6.71
C ARG A 25 -14.14 1.83 5.32
N LEU A 26 -14.81 0.71 5.16
CA LEU A 26 -15.25 0.23 3.85
C LEU A 26 -16.28 1.17 3.23
N LEU A 27 -16.06 1.58 1.99
CA LEU A 27 -16.98 2.45 1.24
C LEU A 27 -17.76 1.66 0.19
N SER A 28 -17.14 0.71 -0.49
CA SER A 28 -17.83 -0.13 -1.48
C SER A 28 -17.05 -1.40 -1.76
N GLY A 29 -17.78 -2.42 -2.22
CA GLY A 29 -17.20 -3.70 -2.61
C GLY A 29 -16.76 -4.56 -1.45
N SER A 30 -15.98 -5.58 -1.76
CA SER A 30 -15.42 -6.50 -0.77
C SER A 30 -13.95 -6.75 -1.10
N PRO A 31 -13.10 -5.71 -1.05
CA PRO A 31 -11.70 -5.87 -1.44
C PRO A 31 -10.97 -6.80 -0.50
N VAL A 32 -10.11 -7.63 -1.07
CA VAL A 32 -9.24 -8.55 -0.34
C VAL A 32 -7.79 -8.12 -0.57
N PHE A 33 -7.09 -7.89 0.52
CA PHE A 33 -5.67 -7.53 0.51
C PHE A 33 -4.81 -8.79 0.57
N THR A 34 -3.69 -8.78 -0.12
CA THR A 34 -2.62 -9.76 0.04
C THR A 34 -1.31 -9.00 0.14
N THR A 35 -0.54 -9.27 1.18
CA THR A 35 0.72 -8.57 1.45
C THR A 35 1.86 -9.56 1.54
N TRP A 36 2.92 -9.32 0.77
CA TRP A 36 4.20 -10.03 0.84
C TRP A 36 5.24 -9.07 1.40
N ASN A 37 5.41 -9.08 2.72
CA ASN A 37 6.34 -8.16 3.37
C ASN A 37 7.75 -8.76 3.33
N SER A 38 8.59 -8.26 2.44
CA SER A 38 9.92 -8.81 2.17
C SER A 38 11.01 -8.27 3.09
N TYR A 39 10.77 -7.14 3.71
CA TYR A 39 11.75 -6.50 4.59
C TYR A 39 11.06 -5.84 5.78
N GLU A 40 11.66 -6.04 6.94
CA GLU A 40 11.31 -5.31 8.15
C GLU A 40 12.61 -4.93 8.86
N SER A 41 12.75 -3.65 9.23
CA SER A 41 13.94 -3.20 9.94
C SER A 41 13.97 -3.75 11.36
N THR A 42 15.16 -3.80 11.95
CA THR A 42 15.37 -4.34 13.30
C THR A 42 14.52 -3.63 14.35
N ASN A 43 14.30 -2.31 14.17
CA ASN A 43 13.46 -1.54 15.10
C ASN A 43 11.97 -1.61 14.79
N GLY A 44 11.57 -2.37 13.75
CA GLY A 44 10.17 -2.52 13.38
C GLY A 44 9.51 -1.28 12.79
N LYS A 45 10.28 -0.32 12.30
CA LYS A 45 9.75 0.96 11.82
C LYS A 45 9.84 1.14 10.31
N ARG A 46 10.50 0.25 9.59
CA ARG A 46 10.63 0.32 8.14
C ARG A 46 10.27 -1.02 7.53
N PHE A 47 9.44 -0.95 6.49
CA PHE A 47 8.92 -2.14 5.81
C PHE A 47 9.01 -1.93 4.32
N ALA A 48 9.23 -3.01 3.58
CA ALA A 48 9.19 -2.98 2.12
C ALA A 48 8.68 -4.33 1.61
N GLY A 49 7.88 -4.28 0.55
CA GLY A 49 7.33 -5.49 -0.04
C GLY A 49 6.36 -5.21 -1.17
N ILE A 50 5.45 -6.16 -1.37
CA ILE A 50 4.41 -6.12 -2.39
C ILE A 50 3.06 -6.21 -1.70
N TRP A 51 2.11 -5.41 -2.19
CA TRP A 51 0.72 -5.43 -1.73
C TRP A 51 -0.19 -5.51 -2.96
N ARG A 52 -1.25 -6.27 -2.83
CA ARG A 52 -2.29 -6.41 -3.87
C ARG A 52 -3.65 -6.28 -3.23
N SER A 53 -4.59 -5.65 -3.95
CA SER A 53 -5.99 -5.66 -3.57
C SER A 53 -6.89 -5.91 -4.77
N THR A 54 -7.93 -6.69 -4.54
CA THR A 54 -9.05 -6.83 -5.48
C THR A 54 -9.91 -5.56 -5.44
N PRO A 55 -10.82 -5.37 -6.43
CA PRO A 55 -11.62 -4.13 -6.51
C PRO A 55 -12.45 -3.83 -5.27
N GLY A 56 -12.56 -2.55 -4.96
CA GLY A 56 -13.31 -2.01 -3.85
C GLY A 56 -12.78 -0.65 -3.45
N ALA A 57 -13.42 -0.02 -2.46
CA ALA A 57 -13.02 1.30 -1.98
C ALA A 57 -13.13 1.39 -0.46
N TRP A 58 -12.21 2.12 0.15
CA TRP A 58 -12.19 2.32 1.60
C TRP A 58 -11.53 3.65 1.96
N ARG A 59 -11.85 4.13 3.17
CA ARG A 59 -11.22 5.33 3.72
C ARG A 59 -9.84 4.99 4.24
N ILE A 60 -8.90 5.90 4.03
CA ILE A 60 -7.54 5.79 4.55
C ILE A 60 -7.20 7.00 5.42
N ALA A 61 -6.43 6.75 6.47
CA ALA A 61 -5.84 7.78 7.32
C ALA A 61 -4.43 7.30 7.66
N TYR A 62 -3.43 8.01 7.18
CA TYR A 62 -2.04 7.59 7.29
C TYR A 62 -1.35 8.28 8.46
N ASP A 63 -0.79 7.50 9.36
CA ASP A 63 0.16 7.98 10.37
C ASP A 63 1.60 7.75 9.91
N GLU A 64 1.78 6.85 8.94
CA GLU A 64 3.06 6.48 8.35
C GLU A 64 3.34 7.26 7.07
N TRP A 65 4.60 7.25 6.68
CA TRP A 65 5.03 7.68 5.35
C TRP A 65 5.12 6.45 4.45
N GLU A 66 4.57 6.55 3.24
CA GLU A 66 4.63 5.44 2.29
C GLU A 66 5.05 5.92 0.91
N TYR A 67 6.03 5.21 0.31
CA TYR A 67 6.36 5.32 -1.11
C TYR A 67 5.80 4.08 -1.81
N CYS A 68 5.13 4.29 -2.95
CA CYS A 68 4.55 3.20 -3.73
C CYS A 68 4.89 3.32 -5.20
N GLU A 69 4.98 2.15 -5.85
CA GLU A 69 5.06 2.03 -7.29
C GLU A 69 4.00 1.04 -7.75
N ILE A 70 3.14 1.45 -8.70
CA ILE A 70 2.10 0.58 -9.24
C ILE A 70 2.74 -0.36 -10.25
N LEU A 71 2.54 -1.67 -10.05
CA LEU A 71 3.04 -2.73 -10.93
C LEU A 71 1.95 -3.23 -11.87
N GLU A 72 0.70 -3.30 -11.40
CA GLU A 72 -0.46 -3.77 -12.16
C GLU A 72 -1.71 -3.06 -11.71
N GLY A 73 -2.70 -2.98 -12.61
CA GLY A 73 -4.03 -2.55 -12.28
C GLY A 73 -4.25 -1.04 -12.39
N GLU A 74 -5.32 -0.59 -11.77
CA GLU A 74 -5.67 0.82 -11.73
C GLU A 74 -6.34 1.13 -10.41
N SER A 75 -5.90 2.20 -9.78
CA SER A 75 -6.47 2.69 -8.52
C SER A 75 -6.64 4.21 -8.56
N VAL A 76 -7.51 4.71 -7.71
CA VAL A 76 -7.70 6.15 -7.52
C VAL A 76 -7.49 6.46 -6.05
N VAL A 77 -6.61 7.40 -5.77
CA VAL A 77 -6.41 7.94 -4.42
C VAL A 77 -7.03 9.33 -4.39
N ALA A 78 -7.94 9.55 -3.46
CA ALA A 78 -8.61 10.83 -3.31
C ALA A 78 -8.30 11.42 -1.94
N HIS A 79 -7.95 12.71 -1.90
CA HIS A 79 -7.73 13.46 -0.67
C HIS A 79 -9.07 14.00 -0.16
N ALA A 80 -9.20 14.11 1.15
CA ALA A 80 -10.41 14.67 1.77
C ALA A 80 -10.73 16.10 1.28
N ASP A 81 -9.74 16.84 0.77
CA ASP A 81 -9.94 18.18 0.20
C ASP A 81 -10.51 18.17 -1.23
N GLY A 82 -10.75 17.02 -1.82
CA GLY A 82 -11.35 16.87 -3.14
C GLY A 82 -10.37 16.57 -4.28
N ARG A 83 -9.06 16.69 -4.05
CA ARG A 83 -8.08 16.31 -5.07
C ARG A 83 -8.06 14.79 -5.22
N SER A 84 -7.77 14.32 -6.43
CA SER A 84 -7.63 12.88 -6.67
C SER A 84 -6.57 12.59 -7.72
N TRP A 85 -6.04 11.38 -7.66
CA TRP A 85 -5.01 10.92 -8.57
C TRP A 85 -5.36 9.52 -9.05
N THR A 86 -5.37 9.32 -10.37
CA THR A 86 -5.51 8.00 -10.97
C THR A 86 -4.13 7.40 -11.14
N LEU A 87 -3.95 6.20 -10.63
CA LEU A 87 -2.67 5.52 -10.58
C LEU A 87 -2.71 4.30 -11.49
N LYS A 88 -1.73 4.19 -12.38
CA LYS A 88 -1.59 3.12 -13.38
C LYS A 88 -0.19 2.53 -13.33
N PRO A 89 0.05 1.36 -13.96
CA PRO A 89 1.37 0.73 -13.94
C PRO A 89 2.47 1.71 -14.36
N GLY A 90 3.53 1.75 -13.57
CA GLY A 90 4.66 2.67 -13.73
C GLY A 90 4.53 3.95 -12.92
N ASP A 91 3.37 4.28 -12.42
CA ASP A 91 3.20 5.46 -11.57
C ASP A 91 3.83 5.22 -10.20
N ARG A 92 4.49 6.25 -9.70
CA ARG A 92 5.14 6.26 -8.38
C ARG A 92 4.64 7.45 -7.61
N PHE A 93 4.39 7.27 -6.32
CA PHE A 93 3.84 8.35 -5.50
C PHE A 93 4.19 8.16 -4.02
N VAL A 94 4.01 9.22 -3.27
CA VAL A 94 4.22 9.23 -1.83
C VAL A 94 2.92 9.63 -1.15
N ILE A 95 2.60 8.94 -0.05
CA ILE A 95 1.54 9.34 0.87
C ILE A 95 2.23 9.74 2.18
N GLU A 96 2.00 10.97 2.61
CA GLU A 96 2.63 11.50 3.81
C GLU A 96 1.83 11.23 5.08
N PRO A 97 2.48 11.23 6.25
CA PRO A 97 1.76 11.14 7.51
C PRO A 97 0.73 12.28 7.63
N GLY A 98 -0.45 11.94 8.10
CA GLY A 98 -1.54 12.90 8.22
C GLY A 98 -2.49 12.92 7.04
N PHE A 99 -2.20 12.17 5.97
CA PHE A 99 -3.08 12.09 4.82
C PHE A 99 -4.41 11.41 5.22
N GLU A 100 -5.52 12.05 4.86
CA GLU A 100 -6.86 11.48 5.02
C GLU A 100 -7.59 11.54 3.69
N GLY A 101 -8.24 10.44 3.32
CA GLY A 101 -8.94 10.37 2.06
C GLY A 101 -9.47 8.97 1.80
N SER A 102 -9.40 8.53 0.55
CA SER A 102 -9.88 7.20 0.17
C SER A 102 -8.96 6.56 -0.87
N TRP A 103 -8.99 5.24 -0.88
CA TRP A 103 -8.36 4.41 -1.91
C TRP A 103 -9.45 3.63 -2.62
N THR A 104 -9.51 3.72 -3.94
CA THR A 104 -10.43 2.93 -4.77
C THR A 104 -9.61 2.06 -5.72
N VAL A 105 -9.80 0.76 -5.64
CA VAL A 105 -9.22 -0.19 -6.59
C VAL A 105 -10.26 -0.41 -7.69
N VAL A 106 -9.95 0.11 -8.88
CA VAL A 106 -10.81 -0.03 -10.06
C VAL A 106 -10.58 -1.38 -10.73
N ALA A 107 -9.31 -1.74 -10.91
CA ALA A 107 -8.88 -3.05 -11.39
C ALA A 107 -7.83 -3.56 -10.41
N THR A 108 -7.85 -4.86 -10.12
CA THR A 108 -6.93 -5.47 -9.15
C THR A 108 -5.54 -4.84 -9.25
N THR A 109 -5.12 -4.19 -8.17
CA THR A 109 -3.92 -3.37 -8.14
C THR A 109 -2.84 -4.07 -7.34
N THR A 110 -1.66 -4.15 -7.91
CA THR A 110 -0.44 -4.62 -7.24
C THR A 110 0.54 -3.46 -7.17
N LYS A 111 1.07 -3.20 -5.98
CA LYS A 111 2.07 -2.15 -5.78
C LYS A 111 3.28 -2.68 -5.02
N ARG A 112 4.44 -2.09 -5.31
CA ARG A 112 5.62 -2.20 -4.46
C ARG A 112 5.56 -1.06 -3.47
N TYR A 113 5.80 -1.36 -2.19
CA TYR A 113 5.71 -0.34 -1.14
C TYR A 113 6.98 -0.26 -0.31
N VAL A 114 7.23 0.95 0.18
CA VAL A 114 8.17 1.20 1.28
C VAL A 114 7.41 2.03 2.32
N VAL A 115 7.33 1.53 3.54
CA VAL A 115 6.63 2.19 4.64
C VAL A 115 7.62 2.54 5.73
N VAL A 116 7.52 3.77 6.23
CA VAL A 116 8.36 4.25 7.34
C VAL A 116 7.43 4.75 8.45
N LEU A 117 7.59 4.18 9.63
CA LEU A 117 6.91 4.61 10.85
C LEU A 117 7.85 5.49 11.65
N ASP A 118 7.33 6.52 12.25
CA ASP A 118 8.12 7.42 13.11
C ASP A 118 7.98 7.08 14.58
#